data_9666f26596c374f74265ee6a22c7e478
#
_entry.id   9666f26596c374f74265ee6a22c7e478
#
_cell.length_a   1.000
_cell.length_b   1.000
_cell.length_c   1.000
_cell.angle_alpha   90.00
_cell.angle_beta   90.00
_cell.angle_gamma   90.00
#
_symmetry.space_group_name_H-M   'P 1'
#
loop_
_entity.id
_entity.type
_entity.pdbx_description
1 polymer ?
#
loop_
_entity_poly.entity_id
_entity_poly.type
_entity_poly.pdbx_seq_one_letter_code
_entity_poly.pdbx_strand_id
1 'polypeptide(L)'
;MHIDGQCHCGQITFEAEVDPETVSVCHCTDCQTLTGSPFRVTAVCSGADVRLTGGTPRIYGKRGDNGRMRFQHFCADCGSPLFTSGEGDQADDWGIRWGSIRQRDKLRPVRQIWCQSAAVWIDAVPLLPGRPGD
;
A
#
# COMPACT_ATOMS: atom_id res chain seq x y z
N MET A 1 12.61 6.24 9.05
CA MET A 1 11.78 7.46 9.05
C MET A 1 10.50 7.16 9.81
N HIS A 2 10.24 7.94 10.85
CA HIS A 2 8.98 7.81 11.58
C HIS A 2 7.82 8.36 10.75
N ILE A 3 6.73 7.61 10.70
CA ILE A 3 5.49 8.00 10.02
C ILE A 3 4.29 7.75 10.90
N ASP A 4 3.22 8.47 10.64
CA ASP A 4 1.89 8.18 11.14
C ASP A 4 0.88 8.20 9.99
N GLY A 5 -0.26 7.59 10.22
CA GLY A 5 -1.28 7.51 9.19
C GLY A 5 -2.64 7.09 9.71
N GLN A 6 -3.59 7.07 8.80
CA GLN A 6 -4.96 6.69 9.11
C GLN A 6 -5.73 6.25 7.86
N CYS A 7 -6.85 5.55 8.08
CA CYS A 7 -7.83 5.35 7.01
C CYS A 7 -8.59 6.64 6.71
N HIS A 8 -9.33 6.67 5.61
CA HIS A 8 -10.06 7.87 5.18
C HIS A 8 -11.04 8.39 6.23
N CYS A 9 -11.79 7.52 6.89
CA CYS A 9 -12.77 7.92 7.91
C CYS A 9 -12.16 8.20 9.29
N GLY A 10 -10.88 7.90 9.51
CA GLY A 10 -10.18 8.12 10.77
C GLY A 10 -10.41 7.06 11.86
N GLN A 11 -11.20 6.03 11.61
CA GLN A 11 -11.46 4.94 12.56
C GLN A 11 -10.19 4.19 12.95
N ILE A 12 -9.27 4.01 11.98
CA ILE A 12 -8.02 3.29 12.18
C ILE A 12 -6.88 4.28 12.04
N THR A 13 -6.04 4.31 13.07
CA THR A 13 -4.83 5.13 13.12
C THR A 13 -3.64 4.27 13.46
N PHE A 14 -2.45 4.66 12.99
CA PHE A 14 -1.23 3.90 13.21
C PHE A 14 0.01 4.80 13.17
N GLU A 15 1.10 4.25 13.71
CA GLU A 15 2.45 4.77 13.60
C GLU A 15 3.38 3.66 13.12
N ALA A 16 4.44 4.03 12.42
CA ALA A 16 5.45 3.05 11.98
C ALA A 16 6.80 3.70 11.71
N GLU A 17 7.82 2.84 11.63
CA GLU A 17 9.14 3.20 11.09
C GLU A 17 9.29 2.58 9.70
N VAL A 18 9.63 3.39 8.70
CA VAL A 18 9.83 2.93 7.33
C VAL A 18 11.17 3.41 6.77
N ASP A 19 11.73 2.62 5.86
CA ASP A 19 12.87 3.03 5.06
C ASP A 19 12.35 3.62 3.74
N PRO A 20 12.59 4.92 3.45
CA PRO A 20 12.18 5.53 2.19
C PRO A 20 12.69 4.81 0.93
N GLU A 21 13.83 4.12 1.03
CA GLU A 21 14.41 3.37 -0.09
C GLU A 21 13.65 2.07 -0.41
N THR A 22 12.63 1.73 0.37
CA THR A 22 11.78 0.56 0.13
C THR A 22 10.52 0.87 -0.66
N VAL A 23 10.21 2.14 -0.89
CA VAL A 23 8.95 2.55 -1.55
C VAL A 23 8.93 2.06 -3.00
N SER A 24 7.89 1.31 -3.34
CA SER A 24 7.77 0.69 -4.66
C SER A 24 6.38 0.85 -5.25
N VAL A 25 6.35 0.86 -6.58
CA VAL A 25 5.13 0.74 -7.39
C VAL A 25 4.96 -0.71 -7.80
N CYS A 26 3.77 -1.27 -7.63
CA CYS A 26 3.42 -2.61 -8.09
C CYS A 26 2.30 -2.55 -9.13
N HIS A 27 2.57 -3.09 -10.32
CA HIS A 27 1.63 -3.11 -11.44
C HIS A 27 0.87 -4.44 -11.57
N CYS A 28 0.97 -5.36 -10.62
CA CYS A 28 0.30 -6.65 -10.75
C CYS A 28 -1.22 -6.49 -10.78
N THR A 29 -1.89 -7.42 -11.44
CA THR A 29 -3.34 -7.38 -11.62
C THR A 29 -4.11 -7.45 -10.30
N ASP A 30 -3.59 -8.17 -9.30
CA ASP A 30 -4.17 -8.18 -7.95
C ASP A 30 -4.12 -6.80 -7.30
N CYS A 31 -2.97 -6.11 -7.41
CA CYS A 31 -2.84 -4.75 -6.91
C CYS A 31 -3.79 -3.79 -7.62
N GLN A 32 -3.95 -3.92 -8.92
CA GLN A 32 -4.91 -3.13 -9.71
C GLN A 32 -6.33 -3.34 -9.19
N THR A 33 -6.75 -4.58 -9.02
CA THR A 33 -8.10 -4.90 -8.52
C THR A 33 -8.32 -4.41 -7.10
N LEU A 34 -7.35 -4.68 -6.20
CA LEU A 34 -7.47 -4.35 -4.78
C LEU A 34 -7.40 -2.84 -4.48
N THR A 35 -6.80 -2.06 -5.37
CA THR A 35 -6.72 -0.60 -5.22
C THR A 35 -7.77 0.14 -6.03
N GLY A 36 -8.35 -0.49 -7.05
CA GLY A 36 -9.17 0.20 -8.04
C GLY A 36 -8.37 1.24 -8.84
N SER A 37 -7.07 1.04 -9.01
CA SER A 37 -6.10 1.96 -9.62
C SER A 37 -5.13 1.18 -10.50
N PRO A 38 -4.45 1.80 -11.47
CA PRO A 38 -3.53 1.08 -12.37
C PRO A 38 -2.30 0.51 -11.67
N PHE A 39 -1.96 0.97 -10.47
CA PHE A 39 -0.85 0.43 -9.67
C PHE A 39 -1.06 0.73 -8.20
N ARG A 40 -0.26 0.07 -7.37
CA ARG A 40 -0.23 0.28 -5.93
C ARG A 40 1.12 0.79 -5.50
N VAL A 41 1.14 1.75 -4.58
CA VAL A 41 2.38 2.24 -3.96
C VAL A 41 2.45 1.75 -2.51
N THR A 42 3.61 1.19 -2.13
CA THR A 42 3.81 0.59 -0.81
C THR A 42 5.19 0.92 -0.28
N ALA A 43 5.28 1.28 1.00
CA ALA A 43 6.52 1.34 1.77
C ALA A 43 6.65 0.04 2.57
N VAL A 44 7.79 -0.65 2.46
CA VAL A 44 8.04 -1.92 3.15
C VAL A 44 8.70 -1.66 4.50
N CYS A 45 8.32 -2.44 5.50
CA CYS A 45 8.88 -2.37 6.86
C CYS A 45 8.76 -3.73 7.56
N SER A 46 9.34 -3.84 8.74
CA SER A 46 9.07 -4.95 9.66
C SER A 46 7.69 -4.77 10.31
N GLY A 47 6.97 -5.86 10.54
CA GLY A 47 5.71 -5.85 11.29
C GLY A 47 5.90 -5.35 12.72
N ALA A 48 7.08 -5.59 13.31
CA ALA A 48 7.42 -5.10 14.64
C ALA A 48 7.50 -3.57 14.71
N ASP A 49 7.70 -2.91 13.56
CA ASP A 49 7.79 -1.44 13.45
C ASP A 49 6.42 -0.78 13.24
N VAL A 50 5.34 -1.56 13.15
CA VAL A 50 3.97 -1.05 12.95
C VAL A 50 3.19 -1.13 14.25
N ARG A 51 2.62 -0.01 14.68
CA ARG A 51 1.80 0.07 15.87
C ARG A 51 0.45 0.69 15.55
N LEU A 52 -0.63 -0.04 15.79
CA LEU A 52 -1.98 0.51 15.74
C LEU A 52 -2.18 1.42 16.95
N THR A 53 -2.67 2.64 16.71
CA THR A 53 -2.98 3.63 17.74
C THR A 53 -4.48 3.82 17.93
N GLY A 54 -5.30 3.27 17.06
CA GLY A 54 -6.76 3.27 17.16
C GLY A 54 -7.39 2.35 16.15
N GLY A 55 -8.47 1.68 16.55
CA GLY A 55 -9.24 0.78 15.68
C GLY A 55 -8.54 -0.53 15.36
N THR A 56 -9.26 -1.40 14.64
CA THR A 56 -8.76 -2.70 14.20
C THR A 56 -9.11 -2.91 12.73
N PRO A 57 -8.13 -3.13 11.85
CA PRO A 57 -8.40 -3.41 10.44
C PRO A 57 -9.11 -4.75 10.25
N ARG A 58 -9.93 -4.84 9.22
CA ARG A 58 -10.39 -6.12 8.68
C ARG A 58 -9.29 -6.70 7.79
N ILE A 59 -9.21 -8.03 7.74
CA ILE A 59 -8.18 -8.76 7.02
C ILE A 59 -8.81 -9.64 5.95
N TYR A 60 -8.32 -9.50 4.71
CA TYR A 60 -8.62 -10.38 3.59
C TYR A 60 -7.35 -11.13 3.19
N GLY A 61 -7.41 -12.46 3.20
CA GLY A 61 -6.28 -13.30 2.79
C GLY A 61 -6.38 -13.64 1.30
N LYS A 62 -5.29 -13.41 0.57
CA LYS A 62 -5.15 -13.87 -0.81
C LYS A 62 -3.92 -14.76 -0.95
N ARG A 63 -4.00 -15.76 -1.84
CA ARG A 63 -2.86 -16.60 -2.20
C ARG A 63 -2.13 -15.98 -3.38
N GLY A 64 -0.81 -15.77 -3.24
CA GLY A 64 0.03 -15.30 -4.33
C GLY A 64 0.36 -16.40 -5.33
N ASP A 65 0.95 -16.04 -6.47
CA ASP A 65 1.36 -16.99 -7.52
C ASP A 65 2.40 -18.01 -7.01
N ASN A 66 3.18 -17.63 -6.00
CA ASN A 66 4.14 -18.53 -5.33
C ASN A 66 3.49 -19.48 -4.31
N GLY A 67 2.16 -19.51 -4.19
CA GLY A 67 1.40 -20.33 -3.25
C GLY A 67 1.34 -19.79 -1.82
N ARG A 68 2.01 -18.68 -1.51
CA ARG A 68 2.02 -18.09 -0.17
C ARG A 68 0.86 -17.15 0.04
N MET A 69 0.35 -17.09 1.28
CA MET A 69 -0.71 -16.15 1.64
C MET A 69 -0.15 -14.75 1.85
N ARG A 70 -0.88 -13.78 1.33
CA ARG A 70 -0.69 -12.35 1.65
C ARG A 70 -1.98 -11.80 2.22
N PHE A 71 -1.88 -11.16 3.36
CA PHE A 71 -3.01 -10.60 4.08
C PHE A 71 -3.14 -9.11 3.75
N GLN A 72 -4.33 -8.70 3.34
CA GLN A 72 -4.65 -7.31 3.04
C GLN A 72 -5.44 -6.76 4.22
N HIS A 73 -4.91 -5.71 4.85
CA HIS A 73 -5.55 -5.06 5.99
C HIS A 73 -6.20 -3.76 5.53
N PHE A 74 -7.47 -3.58 5.83
CA PHE A 74 -8.25 -2.42 5.38
C PHE A 74 -9.27 -2.02 6.43
N CYS A 75 -9.76 -0.78 6.32
CA CYS A 75 -10.84 -0.31 7.18
C CYS A 75 -12.17 -0.91 6.75
N ALA A 76 -12.88 -1.57 7.67
CA ALA A 76 -14.19 -2.16 7.38
C ALA A 76 -15.27 -1.11 7.09
N ASP A 77 -15.11 0.12 7.59
CA ASP A 77 -16.10 1.20 7.45
C ASP A 77 -15.93 2.00 6.16
N CYS A 78 -14.70 2.40 5.80
CA CYS A 78 -14.46 3.23 4.61
C CYS A 78 -13.73 2.50 3.49
N GLY A 79 -13.24 1.26 3.73
CA GLY A 79 -12.56 0.46 2.72
C GLY A 79 -11.12 0.86 2.42
N SER A 80 -10.56 1.86 3.09
CA SER A 80 -9.17 2.30 2.84
C SER A 80 -8.19 1.15 3.04
N PRO A 81 -7.35 0.81 2.05
CA PRO A 81 -6.25 -0.11 2.24
C PRO A 81 -5.21 0.49 3.19
N LEU A 82 -4.69 -0.31 4.12
CA LEU A 82 -3.73 0.15 5.14
C LEU A 82 -2.42 -0.60 5.05
N PHE A 83 -2.47 -1.94 5.20
CA PHE A 83 -1.26 -2.77 5.26
C PHE A 83 -1.40 -4.02 4.42
N THR A 84 -0.25 -4.65 4.17
CA THR A 84 -0.15 -6.04 3.76
C THR A 84 0.86 -6.74 4.64
N SER A 85 0.64 -8.02 4.92
CA SER A 85 1.57 -8.87 5.66
C SER A 85 1.62 -10.25 5.03
N GLY A 86 2.60 -11.06 5.44
CA GLY A 86 2.74 -12.44 4.99
C GLY A 86 2.44 -13.44 6.09
N GLU A 87 2.83 -14.69 5.85
CA GLU A 87 2.74 -15.80 6.81
C GLU A 87 4.08 -16.51 6.93
N GLY A 88 4.23 -17.35 7.97
CA GLY A 88 5.42 -18.18 8.19
C GLY A 88 6.69 -17.32 8.26
N ASP A 89 7.67 -17.63 7.42
CA ASP A 89 8.94 -16.90 7.33
C ASP A 89 8.80 -15.47 6.78
N GLN A 90 7.63 -15.13 6.22
CA GLN A 90 7.30 -13.78 5.74
C GLN A 90 6.33 -13.04 6.67
N ALA A 91 6.06 -13.56 7.87
CA ALA A 91 5.11 -12.93 8.80
C ALA A 91 5.50 -11.51 9.19
N ASP A 92 6.80 -11.22 9.21
CA ASP A 92 7.34 -9.89 9.52
C ASP A 92 7.55 -9.00 8.29
N ASP A 93 7.25 -9.50 7.09
CA ASP A 93 7.33 -8.72 5.85
C ASP A 93 6.04 -7.93 5.66
N TRP A 94 6.03 -6.71 6.14
CA TRP A 94 4.89 -5.80 6.09
C TRP A 94 5.07 -4.71 5.04
N GLY A 95 3.96 -4.28 4.49
CA GLY A 95 3.92 -3.13 3.59
C GLY A 95 2.81 -2.18 3.99
N ILE A 96 3.14 -0.89 4.09
CA ILE A 96 2.18 0.16 4.41
C ILE A 96 1.72 0.82 3.11
N ARG A 97 0.42 0.98 2.94
CA ARG A 97 -0.17 1.57 1.74
C ARG A 97 0.04 3.07 1.73
N TRP A 98 0.75 3.56 0.74
CA TRP A 98 1.23 4.94 0.63
C TRP A 98 0.13 5.97 0.88
N GLY A 99 -1.07 5.74 0.33
CA GLY A 99 -2.19 6.68 0.46
C GLY A 99 -2.67 6.91 1.89
N SER A 100 -2.42 5.96 2.82
CA SER A 100 -2.79 6.07 4.22
C SER A 100 -1.77 6.82 5.08
N ILE A 101 -0.58 7.12 4.54
CA ILE A 101 0.53 7.75 5.27
C ILE A 101 0.38 9.27 5.20
N ARG A 102 0.46 9.95 6.36
CA ARG A 102 0.38 11.42 6.41
C ARG A 102 1.59 12.07 5.72
N GLN A 103 2.79 11.53 5.91
CA GLN A 103 4.04 12.03 5.35
C GLN A 103 4.32 11.54 3.93
N ARG A 104 3.32 11.05 3.21
CA ARG A 104 3.47 10.41 1.89
C ARG A 104 4.21 11.26 0.85
N ASP A 105 4.10 12.57 0.92
CA ASP A 105 4.80 13.48 -0.03
C ASP A 105 6.32 13.39 0.08
N LYS A 106 6.84 12.89 1.21
CA LYS A 106 8.26 12.64 1.44
C LYS A 106 8.70 11.23 1.06
N LEU A 107 7.76 10.37 0.67
CA LEU A 107 7.98 8.95 0.35
C LEU A 107 7.74 8.72 -1.14
N ARG A 108 8.80 8.89 -1.93
CA ARG A 108 8.75 8.74 -3.39
C ARG A 108 9.11 7.32 -3.77
N PRO A 109 8.40 6.71 -4.73
CA PRO A 109 8.81 5.40 -5.24
C PRO A 109 10.22 5.45 -5.83
N VAL A 110 11.03 4.45 -5.51
CA VAL A 110 12.40 4.28 -6.01
C VAL A 110 12.52 3.10 -6.97
N ARG A 111 11.48 2.28 -7.07
CA ARG A 111 11.46 1.12 -7.98
C ARG A 111 10.04 0.75 -8.34
N GLN A 112 9.92 -0.09 -9.36
CA GLN A 112 8.64 -0.68 -9.75
C GLN A 112 8.80 -2.18 -10.00
N ILE A 113 7.75 -2.94 -9.73
CA ILE A 113 7.68 -4.39 -9.89
C ILE A 113 6.44 -4.78 -10.69
N TRP A 114 6.45 -5.99 -11.25
CA TRP A 114 5.38 -6.50 -12.11
C TRP A 114 5.10 -5.60 -13.31
N CYS A 115 6.16 -5.05 -13.89
CA CYS A 115 6.07 -4.11 -15.02
C CYS A 115 5.43 -4.73 -16.27
N GLN A 116 5.50 -6.07 -16.42
CA GLN A 116 4.84 -6.80 -17.49
C GLN A 116 3.31 -6.66 -17.49
N SER A 117 2.72 -6.33 -16.34
CA SER A 117 1.27 -6.14 -16.17
C SER A 117 0.88 -4.66 -16.15
N ALA A 118 1.83 -3.74 -16.32
CA ALA A 118 1.55 -2.30 -16.31
C ALA A 118 0.51 -1.94 -17.40
N ALA A 119 -0.41 -1.03 -17.05
CA ALA A 119 -1.37 -0.52 -18.01
C ALA A 119 -0.62 0.12 -19.20
N VAL A 120 -1.01 -0.23 -20.41
CA VAL A 120 -0.31 0.19 -21.63
C VAL A 120 -0.26 1.72 -21.81
N TRP A 121 -1.14 2.45 -21.14
CA TRP A 121 -1.25 3.91 -21.22
C TRP A 121 -0.63 4.64 -20.02
N ILE A 122 0.03 3.91 -19.10
CA ILE A 122 0.46 4.49 -17.81
C ILE A 122 1.44 5.66 -17.98
N ASP A 123 2.31 5.59 -18.98
CA ASP A 123 3.29 6.63 -19.30
C ASP A 123 2.68 7.85 -20.00
N ALA A 124 1.45 7.71 -20.52
CA ALA A 124 0.74 8.81 -21.16
C ALA A 124 -0.03 9.70 -20.18
N VAL A 125 -0.18 9.30 -18.91
CA VAL A 125 -0.95 10.06 -17.93
C VAL A 125 -0.52 11.52 -17.82
N PRO A 126 0.79 11.87 -17.76
CA PRO A 126 1.22 13.26 -17.70
C PRO A 126 0.87 14.11 -18.93
N LEU A 127 0.54 13.45 -20.06
CA LEU A 127 0.20 14.11 -21.33
C LEU A 127 -1.31 14.35 -21.49
N LEU A 128 -2.13 13.81 -20.60
CA LEU A 128 -3.57 14.00 -20.65
C LEU A 128 -3.94 15.44 -20.27
N PRO A 129 -4.99 16.02 -20.87
CA PRO A 129 -5.53 17.31 -20.43
C PRO A 129 -5.85 17.25 -18.94
N GLY A 130 -5.38 18.24 -18.19
CA GLY A 130 -5.54 18.26 -16.72
C GLY A 130 -6.24 19.51 -16.24
N ARG A 131 -6.84 19.43 -15.06
CA ARG A 131 -7.41 20.54 -14.31
C ARG A 131 -6.78 20.58 -12.92
N PRO A 132 -6.58 21.77 -12.30
CA PRO A 132 -6.06 21.85 -10.94
C PRO A 132 -7.05 21.36 -9.87
N GLY A 133 -8.33 21.27 -10.23
CA GLY A 133 -9.44 20.77 -9.41
C GLY A 133 -10.57 20.31 -10.31
N ASP A 134 -11.74 20.13 -9.79
CA ASP A 134 -12.92 19.70 -10.55
C ASP A 134 -13.48 20.78 -11.49
#